data_c8d655105a00b8fdcf5e859b9c970b60
#
_entry.id   c8d655105a00b8fdcf5e859b9c970b60
#
_cell.length_a   1.000
_cell.length_b   1.000
_cell.length_c   1.000
_cell.angle_alpha   90.00
_cell.angle_beta   90.00
_cell.angle_gamma   90.00
#
_symmetry.space_group_name_H-M   'P 1'
#
loop_
_entity.id
_entity.type
_entity.pdbx_description
1 polymer ?
#
loop_
_entity_poly.entity_id
_entity_poly.type
_entity_poly.pdbx_seq_one_letter_code
_entity_poly.pdbx_strand_id
1 'polypeptide(L)'
;MSAIPLSACPKISFRARVQTDPISGKPVLLYPEGVLMLNPTGHAIVSLCDGQATVEELISTLAARYQVATEKISAEVTAYLERLRERNLLELVAKPAEKPS
;
A
#
# COMPACT_ATOMS: atom_id res chain seq x y z
N MET A 1 -12.62 5.65 11.64
CA MET A 1 -12.59 6.66 10.55
C MET A 1 -11.18 6.74 9.99
N SER A 2 -11.08 6.69 8.70
CA SER A 2 -9.76 6.72 8.08
C SER A 2 -9.19 8.13 8.11
N ALA A 3 -7.93 8.24 8.49
CA ALA A 3 -7.23 9.51 8.48
C ALA A 3 -6.31 9.64 7.27
N ILE A 4 -6.38 8.71 6.31
CA ILE A 4 -5.49 8.73 5.18
C ILE A 4 -6.13 9.53 4.04
N PRO A 5 -5.53 10.67 3.66
CA PRO A 5 -6.10 11.46 2.56
C PRO A 5 -5.91 10.75 1.23
N LEU A 6 -6.86 10.92 0.34
CA LEU A 6 -6.75 10.35 -1.00
C LEU A 6 -5.61 10.96 -1.80
N SER A 7 -5.20 12.15 -1.47
CA SER A 7 -4.13 12.85 -2.19
C SER A 7 -2.75 12.51 -1.67
N ALA A 8 -2.63 11.79 -0.56
CA ALA A 8 -1.34 11.41 -0.03
C ALA A 8 -0.77 10.24 -0.83
N CYS A 9 0.55 10.16 -0.88
CA CYS A 9 1.24 9.07 -1.56
C CYS A 9 1.78 8.12 -0.53
N PRO A 10 1.22 6.91 -0.44
CA PRO A 10 1.72 5.95 0.54
C PRO A 10 3.05 5.38 0.09
N LYS A 11 3.93 5.19 1.05
CA LYS A 11 5.25 4.65 0.81
C LYS A 11 5.58 3.67 1.92
N ILE A 12 6.04 2.49 1.57
CA ILE A 12 6.45 1.52 2.57
C ILE A 12 7.70 2.03 3.25
N SER A 13 7.74 1.92 4.58
CA SER A 13 8.88 2.36 5.35
C SER A 13 10.16 1.68 4.85
N PHE A 14 11.25 2.44 4.83
CA PHE A 14 12.53 1.88 4.41
C PHE A 14 13.00 0.75 5.31
N ARG A 15 12.42 0.63 6.51
CA ARG A 15 12.76 -0.45 7.44
C ARG A 15 12.09 -1.77 7.09
N ALA A 16 11.18 -1.76 6.11
CA ALA A 16 10.43 -2.95 5.73
C ALA A 16 10.71 -3.28 4.28
N ARG A 17 10.62 -4.56 3.94
CA ARG A 17 10.82 -4.97 2.56
C ARG A 17 10.00 -6.21 2.27
N VAL A 18 9.58 -6.33 1.01
CA VAL A 18 8.86 -7.49 0.55
C VAL A 18 9.85 -8.59 0.20
N GLN A 19 9.54 -9.80 0.62
CA GLN A 19 10.39 -10.94 0.35
C GLN A 19 9.51 -12.17 0.18
N THR A 20 9.97 -13.14 -0.60
CA THR A 20 9.25 -14.39 -0.74
C THR A 20 9.70 -15.34 0.35
N ASP A 21 8.72 -15.85 1.11
CA ASP A 21 9.02 -16.84 2.14
C ASP A 21 9.48 -18.11 1.48
N PRO A 22 10.69 -18.61 1.79
CA PRO A 22 11.23 -19.78 1.10
C PRO A 22 10.45 -21.05 1.40
N ILE A 23 9.73 -21.10 2.51
CA ILE A 23 8.99 -22.30 2.86
C ILE A 23 7.64 -22.35 2.18
N SER A 24 6.88 -21.26 2.27
CA SER A 24 5.53 -21.22 1.70
C SER A 24 5.50 -20.73 0.27
N GLY A 25 6.54 -20.04 -0.19
CA GLY A 25 6.56 -19.45 -1.52
C GLY A 25 5.70 -18.19 -1.63
N LYS A 26 5.19 -17.68 -0.51
CA LYS A 26 4.28 -16.56 -0.52
C LYS A 26 5.00 -15.28 -0.14
N PRO A 27 4.49 -14.12 -0.60
CA PRO A 27 5.14 -12.85 -0.27
C PRO A 27 4.88 -12.48 1.19
N VAL A 28 5.89 -11.94 1.81
CA VAL A 28 5.80 -11.43 3.17
C VAL A 28 6.47 -10.06 3.23
N LEU A 29 6.07 -9.27 4.21
CA LEU A 29 6.71 -7.99 4.48
C LEU A 29 7.55 -8.17 5.74
N LEU A 30 8.86 -8.05 5.57
CA LEU A 30 9.81 -8.20 6.69
C LEU A 30 10.10 -6.83 7.27
N TYR A 31 10.11 -6.74 8.59
CA TYR A 31 10.47 -5.52 9.27
C TYR A 31 11.12 -5.90 10.60
N PRO A 32 11.79 -4.95 11.27
CA PRO A 32 12.61 -5.30 12.44
C PRO A 32 11.85 -6.03 13.53
N GLU A 33 10.57 -5.72 13.72
CA GLU A 33 9.80 -6.32 14.78
C GLU A 33 9.10 -7.61 14.39
N GLY A 34 9.16 -8.01 13.11
CA GLY A 34 8.47 -9.23 12.73
C GLY A 34 8.23 -9.37 11.24
N VAL A 35 7.22 -10.15 10.95
CA VAL A 35 6.84 -10.51 9.59
C VAL A 35 5.34 -10.34 9.43
N LEU A 36 4.93 -9.75 8.32
CA LEU A 36 3.52 -9.64 7.99
C LEU A 36 3.27 -10.45 6.73
N MET A 37 2.38 -11.44 6.84
CA MET A 37 1.99 -12.23 5.68
C MET A 37 1.13 -11.38 4.77
N LEU A 38 1.42 -11.44 3.47
CA LEU A 38 0.70 -10.65 2.49
C LEU A 38 -0.20 -11.57 1.68
N ASN A 39 -1.52 -11.33 1.75
CA ASN A 39 -2.41 -12.02 0.81
C ASN A 39 -2.26 -11.34 -0.56
N PRO A 40 -2.85 -11.91 -1.62
CA PRO A 40 -2.67 -11.34 -2.96
C PRO A 40 -3.05 -9.86 -3.05
N THR A 41 -4.15 -9.47 -2.43
CA THR A 41 -4.56 -8.06 -2.46
C THR A 41 -3.56 -7.19 -1.69
N GLY A 42 -3.13 -7.67 -0.52
CA GLY A 42 -2.14 -6.93 0.26
C GLY A 42 -0.83 -6.77 -0.47
N HIS A 43 -0.38 -7.82 -1.16
CA HIS A 43 0.84 -7.74 -1.95
C HIS A 43 0.71 -6.71 -3.06
N ALA A 44 -0.44 -6.69 -3.74
CA ALA A 44 -0.68 -5.71 -4.79
C ALA A 44 -0.64 -4.29 -4.23
N ILE A 45 -1.27 -4.09 -3.07
CA ILE A 45 -1.27 -2.77 -2.45
C ILE A 45 0.14 -2.33 -2.08
N VAL A 46 0.88 -3.22 -1.43
CA VAL A 46 2.24 -2.89 -0.98
C VAL A 46 3.14 -2.60 -2.19
N SER A 47 2.96 -3.34 -3.27
CA SER A 47 3.77 -3.14 -4.47
C SER A 47 3.57 -1.77 -5.08
N LEU A 48 2.41 -1.15 -4.87
CA LEU A 48 2.12 0.16 -5.42
C LEU A 48 2.44 1.30 -4.45
N CYS A 49 2.88 0.97 -3.24
CA CYS A 49 3.19 1.99 -2.24
C CYS A 49 4.63 2.47 -2.41
N ASP A 50 4.86 3.22 -3.48
CA ASP A 50 6.20 3.68 -3.84
C ASP A 50 6.43 5.16 -3.55
N GLY A 51 5.46 5.83 -2.95
CA GLY A 51 5.60 7.24 -2.63
C GLY A 51 5.32 8.16 -3.80
N GLN A 52 4.92 7.63 -4.94
CA GLN A 52 4.67 8.44 -6.13
C GLN A 52 3.22 8.44 -6.56
N ALA A 53 2.52 7.33 -6.35
CA ALA A 53 1.11 7.24 -6.66
C ALA A 53 0.29 7.62 -5.45
N THR A 54 -0.77 8.39 -5.67
CA THR A 54 -1.67 8.75 -4.58
C THR A 54 -2.54 7.56 -4.20
N VAL A 55 -3.16 7.65 -3.01
CA VAL A 55 -4.12 6.63 -2.60
C VAL A 55 -5.22 6.48 -3.64
N GLU A 56 -5.68 7.62 -4.18
CA GLU A 56 -6.72 7.59 -5.20
C GLU A 56 -6.25 6.83 -6.43
N GLU A 57 -5.01 7.04 -6.84
CA GLU A 57 -4.45 6.32 -7.99
C GLU A 57 -4.30 4.84 -7.71
N LEU A 58 -3.92 4.48 -6.49
CA LEU A 58 -3.88 3.08 -6.10
C LEU A 58 -5.25 2.43 -6.24
N ILE A 59 -6.26 3.11 -5.73
CA ILE A 59 -7.62 2.59 -5.77
C ILE A 59 -8.07 2.39 -7.22
N SER A 60 -7.82 3.38 -8.08
CA SER A 60 -8.19 3.28 -9.48
C SER A 60 -7.47 2.13 -10.16
N THR A 61 -6.18 2.00 -9.91
CA THR A 61 -5.38 0.95 -10.52
C THR A 61 -5.89 -0.42 -10.12
N LEU A 62 -6.16 -0.61 -8.83
CA LEU A 62 -6.59 -1.92 -8.35
C LEU A 62 -8.01 -2.22 -8.75
N ALA A 63 -8.89 -1.21 -8.79
CA ALA A 63 -10.25 -1.42 -9.25
C ALA A 63 -10.26 -1.90 -10.70
N ALA A 64 -9.42 -1.30 -11.54
CA ALA A 64 -9.32 -1.72 -12.92
C ALA A 64 -8.72 -3.12 -13.04
N ARG A 65 -7.69 -3.39 -12.25
CA ARG A 65 -7.02 -4.70 -12.30
C ARG A 65 -7.96 -5.83 -11.91
N TYR A 66 -8.76 -5.62 -10.88
CA TYR A 66 -9.65 -6.66 -10.38
C TYR A 66 -11.06 -6.55 -10.94
N GLN A 67 -11.32 -5.51 -11.75
CA GLN A 67 -12.63 -5.32 -12.39
C GLN A 67 -13.75 -5.27 -11.36
N VAL A 68 -13.53 -4.45 -10.33
CA VAL A 68 -14.52 -4.23 -9.28
C VAL A 68 -14.79 -2.74 -9.14
N ALA A 69 -15.89 -2.43 -8.48
CA ALA A 69 -16.25 -1.03 -8.24
C ALA A 69 -15.23 -0.36 -7.36
N THR A 70 -14.94 0.92 -7.63
CA THR A 70 -13.96 1.66 -6.85
C THR A 70 -14.36 1.76 -5.39
N GLU A 71 -15.66 1.87 -5.11
CA GLU A 71 -16.13 1.94 -3.72
C GLU A 71 -15.72 0.70 -2.93
N LYS A 72 -15.81 -0.46 -3.57
CA LYS A 72 -15.49 -1.69 -2.88
C LYS A 72 -13.99 -1.80 -2.61
N ILE A 73 -13.20 -1.54 -3.63
CA ILE A 73 -11.75 -1.67 -3.45
C ILE A 73 -11.21 -0.55 -2.56
N SER A 74 -11.86 0.61 -2.56
CA SER A 74 -11.43 1.72 -1.73
C SER A 74 -11.46 1.35 -0.25
N ALA A 75 -12.52 0.69 0.19
CA ALA A 75 -12.62 0.28 1.58
C ALA A 75 -11.49 -0.68 1.95
N GLU A 76 -11.19 -1.63 1.07
CA GLU A 76 -10.13 -2.60 1.34
C GLU A 76 -8.76 -1.95 1.36
N VAL A 77 -8.49 -1.08 0.40
CA VAL A 77 -7.21 -0.40 0.33
C VAL A 77 -6.99 0.46 1.56
N THR A 78 -7.99 1.25 1.92
CA THR A 78 -7.87 2.15 3.05
C THR A 78 -7.65 1.37 4.35
N ALA A 79 -8.40 0.29 4.54
CA ALA A 79 -8.25 -0.52 5.75
C ALA A 79 -6.85 -1.14 5.82
N TYR A 80 -6.33 -1.58 4.69
CA TYR A 80 -5.01 -2.19 4.67
C TYR A 80 -3.92 -1.18 4.96
N LEU A 81 -4.04 0.01 4.36
CA LEU A 81 -3.07 1.07 4.60
C LEU A 81 -3.10 1.53 6.06
N GLU A 82 -4.28 1.58 6.66
CA GLU A 82 -4.37 1.93 8.08
C GLU A 82 -3.66 0.90 8.95
N ARG A 83 -3.80 -0.37 8.61
CA ARG A 83 -3.13 -1.42 9.36
C ARG A 83 -1.62 -1.30 9.26
N LEU A 84 -1.12 -1.02 8.07
CA LEU A 84 0.31 -0.82 7.89
C LEU A 84 0.80 0.39 8.66
N ARG A 85 -0.01 1.46 8.67
CA ARG A 85 0.35 2.68 9.35
C ARG A 85 0.42 2.46 10.86
N GLU A 86 -0.51 1.71 11.39
CA GLU A 86 -0.51 1.41 12.82
C GLU A 86 0.73 0.66 13.25
N ARG A 87 1.35 -0.08 12.36
CA ARG A 87 2.57 -0.82 12.64
C ARG A 87 3.82 -0.04 12.28
N ASN A 88 3.66 1.23 11.91
CA ASN A 88 4.78 2.08 11.48
C ASN A 88 5.49 1.55 10.25
N LEU A 89 4.75 0.87 9.39
CA LEU A 89 5.30 0.32 8.15
C LEU A 89 4.95 1.18 6.94
N LEU A 90 4.18 2.23 7.14
CA LEU A 90 3.72 3.07 6.06
C LEU A 90 3.99 4.53 6.37
N GLU A 91 4.53 5.23 5.38
CA GLU A 91 4.69 6.67 5.44
C GLU A 91 3.76 7.30 4.41
N LEU A 92 3.22 8.45 4.74
CA LEU A 92 2.40 9.21 3.80
C LEU A 92 3.20 10.44 3.41
N VAL A 93 3.52 10.52 2.13
CA VAL A 93 4.30 11.65 1.63
C VAL A 93 3.44 12.45 0.68
N ALA A 94 3.81 13.72 0.49
CA ALA A 94 3.11 14.55 -0.46
C ALA A 94 3.49 14.12 -1.87
N LYS A 95 2.53 14.23 -2.80
CA LYS A 95 2.84 13.93 -4.17
C LYS A 95 3.93 14.88 -4.65
N PRO A 96 4.97 14.35 -5.31
CA PRO A 96 6.02 15.23 -5.82
C PRO A 96 5.42 16.33 -6.66
N ALA A 97 5.87 17.55 -6.42
CA ALA A 97 5.35 18.67 -7.17
C ALA A 97 5.63 18.47 -8.64
N GLU A 98 4.57 18.63 -9.43
CA GLU A 98 4.77 18.58 -10.84
C GLU A 98 5.52 19.82 -11.23
N LYS A 99 6.60 19.59 -11.92
CA LYS A 99 7.29 20.74 -12.42
C LYS A 99 6.45 21.38 -13.45
N PRO A 100 5.96 22.57 -13.21
CA PRO A 100 5.35 23.29 -14.32
C PRO A 100 6.44 23.47 -15.30
N SER A 101 6.29 22.96 -16.36
CA SER A 101 7.36 23.09 -17.31
C SER A 101 7.26 24.40 -17.99
#